data_a9018ad4a25e40912ce6a7720b16a4ba
#
_entry.id   a9018ad4a25e40912ce6a7720b16a4ba
#
_cell.length_a   1.000
_cell.length_b   1.000
_cell.length_c   1.000
_cell.angle_alpha   90.00
_cell.angle_beta   90.00
_cell.angle_gamma   90.00
#
_symmetry.space_group_name_H-M   'P 1'
#
loop_
_entity.id
_entity.type
_entity.pdbx_description
1 polymer ?
#
loop_
_entity_poly.entity_id
_entity_poly.type
_entity_poly.pdbx_seq_one_letter_code
_entity_poly.pdbx_strand_id
1 'polypeptide(L)'
;MKWANTRMSEMVFVVAAVVAMAACGNGNVIPAPAAAILNQADHFELLSLDPRPQWEPAEGDFHRYKVLGTVVINDAETRKKIVSAFKRAVAENQGIVAACFNPRHGISVTRNGNQEDFVICFECAQVEVFGEVQGEFLITGSARALFDSVLRGSGIPLSDR
;
A
#
# COMPACT_ATOMS: atom_id res chain seq x y z
N MET A 1 38.77 13.02 68.48
CA MET A 1 37.84 11.99 67.98
C MET A 1 36.70 12.68 67.20
N LYS A 2 36.76 12.69 65.87
CA LYS A 2 35.70 13.26 65.00
C LYS A 2 35.24 12.17 64.13
N TRP A 3 33.96 11.82 64.24
CA TRP A 3 33.26 10.83 63.39
C TRP A 3 32.84 11.51 62.10
N ALA A 4 33.30 10.98 60.95
CA ALA A 4 32.86 11.39 59.64
C ALA A 4 31.60 10.61 59.27
N ASN A 5 30.52 11.32 59.03
CA ASN A 5 29.23 10.79 58.62
C ASN A 5 29.18 10.75 57.07
N THR A 6 29.35 9.57 56.52
CA THR A 6 29.25 9.34 55.07
C THR A 6 27.78 9.14 54.71
N ARG A 7 27.16 10.13 54.06
CA ARG A 7 25.82 9.98 53.48
C ARG A 7 25.95 9.24 52.17
N MET A 8 25.46 8.01 52.13
CA MET A 8 25.20 7.28 50.91
C MET A 8 23.97 7.88 50.24
N SER A 9 24.16 8.45 49.04
CA SER A 9 23.10 8.96 48.18
C SER A 9 22.51 7.77 47.44
N GLU A 10 21.29 7.37 47.78
CA GLU A 10 20.54 6.37 47.05
C GLU A 10 20.06 6.95 45.73
N MET A 11 20.65 6.46 44.65
CA MET A 11 20.30 6.81 43.28
C MET A 11 19.13 5.92 42.87
N VAL A 12 17.92 6.47 42.97
CA VAL A 12 16.69 5.79 42.48
C VAL A 12 16.67 5.82 40.96
N PHE A 13 16.93 4.68 40.31
CA PHE A 13 16.72 4.50 38.88
C PHE A 13 15.23 4.31 38.64
N VAL A 14 14.55 5.33 38.13
CA VAL A 14 13.20 5.21 37.57
C VAL A 14 13.33 4.59 36.19
N VAL A 15 13.07 3.29 36.08
CA VAL A 15 12.93 2.60 34.80
C VAL A 15 11.54 2.95 34.24
N ALA A 16 11.49 3.89 33.32
CA ALA A 16 10.30 4.17 32.57
C ALA A 16 10.07 3.02 31.58
N ALA A 17 9.16 2.10 31.88
CA ALA A 17 8.69 1.09 30.96
C ALA A 17 7.85 1.79 29.87
N VAL A 18 8.42 1.96 28.69
CA VAL A 18 7.67 2.36 27.49
C VAL A 18 6.87 1.15 27.06
N VAL A 19 5.59 1.11 27.42
CA VAL A 19 4.62 0.16 26.87
C VAL A 19 4.35 0.57 25.44
N ALA A 20 5.00 -0.08 24.49
CA ALA A 20 4.62 0.00 23.07
C ALA A 20 3.22 -0.63 22.94
N MET A 21 2.19 0.21 22.91
CA MET A 21 0.87 -0.22 22.49
C MET A 21 0.96 -0.59 21.00
N ALA A 22 1.08 -1.89 20.71
CA ALA A 22 0.81 -2.43 19.40
C ALA A 22 -0.66 -2.09 19.11
N ALA A 23 -0.89 -1.04 18.32
CA ALA A 23 -2.20 -0.78 17.75
C ALA A 23 -2.54 -1.99 16.87
N CYS A 24 -3.48 -2.82 17.31
CA CYS A 24 -4.16 -3.77 16.45
C CYS A 24 -4.90 -2.92 15.42
N GLY A 25 -4.21 -2.60 14.32
CA GLY A 25 -4.79 -1.90 13.19
C GLY A 25 -5.86 -2.79 12.59
N ASN A 26 -7.10 -2.31 12.59
CA ASN A 26 -8.15 -2.89 11.77
C ASN A 26 -7.62 -3.02 10.35
N GLY A 27 -7.84 -4.18 9.69
CA GLY A 27 -7.27 -4.55 8.38
C GLY A 27 -7.56 -3.65 7.18
N ASN A 28 -8.09 -2.44 7.41
CA ASN A 28 -8.45 -1.45 6.40
C ASN A 28 -7.49 -0.24 6.38
N VAL A 29 -6.23 -0.44 6.72
CA VAL A 29 -5.21 0.61 6.71
C VAL A 29 -4.06 0.19 5.80
N ILE A 30 -3.66 1.08 4.90
CA ILE A 30 -2.42 0.89 4.13
C ILE A 30 -1.26 0.85 5.14
N PRO A 31 -0.39 -0.16 5.10
CA PRO A 31 0.77 -0.22 5.98
C PRO A 31 1.59 1.08 5.94
N ALA A 32 2.03 1.59 7.09
CA ALA A 32 2.63 2.91 7.18
C ALA A 32 3.85 3.12 6.26
N PRO A 33 4.80 2.16 6.10
CA PRO A 33 5.90 2.30 5.15
C PRO A 33 5.41 2.42 3.70
N ALA A 34 4.50 1.54 3.27
CA ALA A 34 3.92 1.58 1.93
C ALA A 34 3.14 2.88 1.67
N ALA A 35 2.40 3.38 2.67
CA ALA A 35 1.71 4.66 2.58
C ALA A 35 2.68 5.85 2.44
N ALA A 36 3.85 5.79 3.07
CA ALA A 36 4.87 6.83 2.97
C ALA A 36 5.45 6.89 1.55
N ILE A 37 5.79 5.74 0.95
CA ILE A 37 6.30 5.65 -0.42
C ILE A 37 5.21 6.10 -1.41
N LEU A 38 3.98 5.60 -1.29
CA LEU A 38 2.84 5.98 -2.12
C LEU A 38 2.59 7.51 -2.16
N ASN A 39 2.73 8.18 -1.03
CA ASN A 39 2.49 9.63 -0.93
C ASN A 39 3.61 10.49 -1.51
N GLN A 40 4.84 9.98 -1.56
CA GLN A 40 6.05 10.75 -1.87
C GLN A 40 6.87 10.11 -2.99
N ALA A 41 6.22 9.31 -3.84
CA ALA A 41 6.88 8.60 -4.93
C ALA A 41 7.59 9.55 -5.91
N ASP A 42 8.83 9.20 -6.27
CA ASP A 42 9.59 9.84 -7.34
C ASP A 42 9.08 9.36 -8.70
N HIS A 43 8.71 8.06 -8.77
CA HIS A 43 8.15 7.40 -9.94
C HIS A 43 6.82 6.75 -9.56
N PHE A 44 5.81 6.89 -10.43
CA PHE A 44 4.46 6.37 -10.20
C PHE A 44 3.89 5.77 -11.48
N GLU A 45 3.57 4.49 -11.44
CA GLU A 45 2.95 3.76 -12.54
C GLU A 45 1.56 3.26 -12.14
N LEU A 46 0.64 3.34 -13.08
CA LEU A 46 -0.66 2.69 -13.01
C LEU A 46 -0.72 1.61 -14.08
N LEU A 47 -1.10 0.39 -13.70
CA LEU A 47 -1.10 -0.78 -14.55
C LEU A 47 -2.51 -1.33 -14.76
N SER A 48 -2.76 -1.82 -15.97
CA SER A 48 -3.89 -2.69 -16.30
C SER A 48 -3.43 -4.13 -16.34
N LEU A 49 -4.13 -5.02 -15.64
CA LEU A 49 -3.75 -6.41 -15.45
C LEU A 49 -4.79 -7.39 -16.04
N ASP A 50 -4.33 -8.51 -16.58
CA ASP A 50 -5.18 -9.69 -16.82
C ASP A 50 -5.43 -10.38 -15.46
N PRO A 51 -6.68 -10.58 -15.03
CA PRO A 51 -6.98 -11.13 -13.71
C PRO A 51 -6.62 -12.62 -13.54
N ARG A 52 -6.26 -13.29 -14.64
CA ARG A 52 -5.86 -14.71 -14.60
C ARG A 52 -4.43 -14.83 -14.12
N PRO A 53 -4.20 -15.45 -12.94
CA PRO A 53 -2.84 -15.61 -12.44
C PRO A 53 -2.04 -16.54 -13.36
N GLN A 54 -0.79 -16.19 -13.61
CA GLN A 54 0.16 -17.05 -14.31
C GLN A 54 0.79 -18.02 -13.31
N TRP A 55 0.79 -19.30 -13.63
CA TRP A 55 1.45 -20.34 -12.80
C TRP A 55 2.97 -20.23 -12.89
N GLU A 56 3.47 -19.87 -14.08
CA GLU A 56 4.87 -19.56 -14.33
C GLU A 56 4.93 -18.10 -14.78
N PRO A 57 5.27 -17.14 -13.88
CA PRO A 57 5.38 -15.75 -14.22
C PRO A 57 6.42 -15.54 -15.33
N ALA A 58 6.06 -14.74 -16.33
CA ALA A 58 6.95 -14.36 -17.42
C ALA A 58 7.65 -13.03 -17.10
N GLU A 59 8.73 -12.75 -17.83
CA GLU A 59 9.37 -11.44 -17.79
C GLU A 59 8.34 -10.35 -18.19
N GLY A 60 8.21 -9.31 -17.36
CA GLY A 60 7.25 -8.23 -17.56
C GLY A 60 5.89 -8.45 -16.91
N ASP A 61 5.64 -9.60 -16.28
CA ASP A 61 4.46 -9.78 -15.45
C ASP A 61 4.57 -8.95 -14.16
N PHE A 62 3.44 -8.42 -13.70
CA PHE A 62 3.34 -7.73 -12.43
C PHE A 62 2.97 -8.75 -11.34
N HIS A 63 3.97 -9.22 -10.62
CA HIS A 63 3.93 -10.37 -9.73
C HIS A 63 3.54 -11.64 -10.50
N ARG A 64 2.32 -12.09 -10.42
CA ARG A 64 1.82 -13.26 -11.18
C ARG A 64 0.73 -12.91 -12.20
N TYR A 65 0.60 -11.62 -12.54
CA TYR A 65 -0.44 -11.14 -13.43
C TYR A 65 0.16 -10.51 -14.67
N LYS A 66 -0.33 -10.94 -15.84
CA LYS A 66 0.08 -10.37 -17.11
C LYS A 66 -0.28 -8.89 -17.16
N VAL A 67 0.68 -8.04 -17.49
CA VAL A 67 0.46 -6.61 -17.73
C VAL A 67 -0.15 -6.40 -19.12
N LEU A 68 -1.32 -5.78 -19.20
CA LEU A 68 -1.97 -5.39 -20.44
C LEU A 68 -1.48 -4.03 -20.93
N GLY A 69 -0.98 -3.21 -20.04
CA GLY A 69 -0.34 -1.94 -20.31
C GLY A 69 -0.08 -1.15 -19.03
N THR A 70 0.86 -0.21 -19.15
CA THR A 70 1.32 0.65 -18.05
C THR A 70 1.29 2.10 -18.48
N VAL A 71 0.92 3.00 -17.58
CA VAL A 71 1.07 4.43 -17.76
C VAL A 71 1.85 5.05 -16.62
N VAL A 72 2.90 5.81 -16.96
CA VAL A 72 3.66 6.61 -15.99
C VAL A 72 2.89 7.90 -15.71
N ILE A 73 2.55 8.13 -14.45
CA ILE A 73 1.83 9.33 -14.03
C ILE A 73 2.82 10.42 -13.63
N ASN A 74 3.17 11.28 -14.58
CA ASN A 74 4.09 12.41 -14.36
C ASN A 74 3.39 13.64 -13.77
N ASP A 75 2.10 13.83 -14.08
CA ASP A 75 1.32 14.96 -13.61
C ASP A 75 0.99 14.84 -12.11
N ALA A 76 1.45 15.81 -11.32
CA ALA A 76 1.31 15.82 -9.87
C ALA A 76 -0.16 15.84 -9.41
N GLU A 77 -1.04 16.56 -10.14
CA GLU A 77 -2.45 16.66 -9.79
C GLU A 77 -3.18 15.32 -10.06
N THR A 78 -2.88 14.65 -11.17
CA THR A 78 -3.42 13.33 -11.48
C THR A 78 -2.95 12.31 -10.45
N ARG A 79 -1.65 12.32 -10.10
CA ARG A 79 -1.09 11.47 -9.03
C ARG A 79 -1.83 11.68 -7.71
N LYS A 80 -1.98 12.93 -7.29
CA LYS A 80 -2.69 13.29 -6.06
C LYS A 80 -4.14 12.80 -6.07
N LYS A 81 -4.85 12.91 -7.20
CA LYS A 81 -6.22 12.40 -7.35
C LYS A 81 -6.28 10.89 -7.19
N ILE A 82 -5.38 10.15 -7.85
CA ILE A 82 -5.30 8.67 -7.75
C ILE A 82 -5.03 8.25 -6.30
N VAL A 83 -3.99 8.80 -5.67
CA VAL A 83 -3.61 8.46 -4.29
C VAL A 83 -4.74 8.81 -3.31
N SER A 84 -5.38 9.96 -3.47
CA SER A 84 -6.50 10.37 -2.60
C SER A 84 -7.72 9.46 -2.76
N ALA A 85 -8.06 9.08 -4.00
CA ALA A 85 -9.16 8.15 -4.26
C ALA A 85 -8.86 6.74 -3.70
N PHE A 86 -7.64 6.25 -3.90
CA PHE A 86 -7.20 4.96 -3.37
C PHE A 86 -7.29 4.93 -1.83
N LYS A 87 -6.71 5.92 -1.15
CA LYS A 87 -6.76 6.03 0.32
C LYS A 87 -8.19 6.14 0.86
N ARG A 88 -9.04 6.90 0.20
CA ARG A 88 -10.46 7.01 0.55
C ARG A 88 -11.16 5.67 0.40
N ALA A 89 -10.96 4.97 -0.72
CA ALA A 89 -11.55 3.66 -0.95
C ALA A 89 -11.12 2.62 0.10
N VAL A 90 -9.88 2.69 0.60
CA VAL A 90 -9.41 1.87 1.72
C VAL A 90 -10.15 2.24 3.01
N ALA A 91 -10.25 3.53 3.34
CA ALA A 91 -10.91 4.01 4.55
C ALA A 91 -12.43 3.73 4.56
N GLU A 92 -13.07 3.65 3.39
CA GLU A 92 -14.49 3.35 3.24
C GLU A 92 -14.85 1.87 3.47
N ASN A 93 -13.88 0.94 3.38
CA ASN A 93 -14.16 -0.47 3.57
C ASN A 93 -14.32 -0.80 5.07
N GLN A 94 -15.44 -1.43 5.42
CA GLN A 94 -15.80 -1.80 6.79
C GLN A 94 -15.67 -3.31 7.04
N GLY A 95 -14.66 -3.95 6.46
CA GLY A 95 -14.41 -5.37 6.64
C GLY A 95 -15.12 -6.26 5.60
N ILE A 96 -15.60 -5.66 4.50
CA ILE A 96 -16.24 -6.42 3.42
C ILE A 96 -15.16 -6.91 2.46
N VAL A 97 -15.15 -8.22 2.22
CA VAL A 97 -14.25 -8.90 1.30
C VAL A 97 -14.97 -10.04 0.59
N ALA A 98 -14.64 -10.29 -0.67
CA ALA A 98 -15.10 -11.47 -1.40
C ALA A 98 -14.04 -12.57 -1.39
N ALA A 99 -14.47 -13.84 -1.48
CA ALA A 99 -13.61 -15.02 -1.50
C ALA A 99 -12.89 -15.27 -2.85
N CYS A 100 -12.71 -14.23 -3.67
CA CYS A 100 -11.97 -14.28 -4.94
C CYS A 100 -10.80 -13.30 -4.90
N PHE A 101 -9.85 -13.44 -5.82
CA PHE A 101 -8.85 -12.41 -6.08
C PHE A 101 -8.56 -12.37 -7.59
N ASN A 102 -9.26 -11.47 -8.28
CA ASN A 102 -9.17 -11.25 -9.72
C ASN A 102 -8.75 -9.80 -10.01
N PRO A 103 -7.49 -9.43 -9.75
CA PRO A 103 -7.04 -8.05 -9.87
C PRO A 103 -6.98 -7.60 -11.32
N ARG A 104 -7.44 -6.38 -11.60
CA ARG A 104 -7.37 -5.76 -12.92
C ARG A 104 -6.56 -4.48 -12.92
N HIS A 105 -6.09 -4.06 -11.77
CA HIS A 105 -5.31 -2.83 -11.60
C HIS A 105 -4.07 -3.10 -10.76
N GLY A 106 -3.02 -2.34 -11.05
CA GLY A 106 -1.82 -2.30 -10.22
C GLY A 106 -1.35 -0.86 -10.05
N ILE A 107 -0.68 -0.59 -8.94
CA ILE A 107 0.13 0.60 -8.74
C ILE A 107 1.54 0.14 -8.44
N SER A 108 2.53 0.68 -9.16
CA SER A 108 3.94 0.55 -8.79
C SER A 108 4.48 1.94 -8.47
N VAL A 109 5.08 2.09 -7.31
CA VAL A 109 5.67 3.35 -6.88
C VAL A 109 7.08 3.14 -6.37
N THR A 110 7.98 4.08 -6.71
CA THR A 110 9.35 4.07 -6.24
C THR A 110 9.67 5.39 -5.55
N ARG A 111 10.42 5.33 -4.46
CA ARG A 111 10.96 6.48 -3.75
C ARG A 111 12.37 6.17 -3.26
N ASN A 112 13.35 6.99 -3.64
CA ASN A 112 14.76 6.80 -3.23
C ASN A 112 15.29 5.37 -3.47
N GLY A 113 14.85 4.72 -4.55
CA GLY A 113 15.21 3.34 -4.89
C GLY A 113 14.40 2.25 -4.19
N ASN A 114 13.55 2.57 -3.24
CA ASN A 114 12.61 1.62 -2.62
C ASN A 114 11.32 1.57 -3.42
N GLN A 115 10.89 0.36 -3.79
CA GLN A 115 9.68 0.12 -4.57
C GLN A 115 8.60 -0.53 -3.69
N GLU A 116 7.36 -0.10 -3.92
CA GLU A 116 6.15 -0.72 -3.37
C GLU A 116 5.15 -0.94 -4.50
N ASP A 117 4.62 -2.14 -4.55
CA ASP A 117 3.65 -2.57 -5.56
C ASP A 117 2.33 -2.93 -4.89
N PHE A 118 1.23 -2.47 -5.49
CA PHE A 118 -0.12 -2.76 -5.03
C PHE A 118 -0.89 -3.47 -6.15
N VAL A 119 -1.25 -4.74 -5.92
CA VAL A 119 -2.10 -5.52 -6.82
C VAL A 119 -3.53 -5.41 -6.34
N ILE A 120 -4.43 -4.83 -7.17
CA ILE A 120 -5.72 -4.33 -6.71
C ILE A 120 -6.88 -5.09 -7.35
N CYS A 121 -7.70 -5.74 -6.53
CA CYS A 121 -9.00 -6.30 -6.92
C CYS A 121 -10.15 -5.46 -6.34
N PHE A 122 -10.67 -4.50 -7.10
CA PHE A 122 -11.83 -3.70 -6.68
C PHE A 122 -13.11 -4.53 -6.53
N GLU A 123 -13.29 -5.59 -7.34
CA GLU A 123 -14.46 -6.49 -7.25
C GLU A 123 -14.39 -7.39 -6.02
N CYS A 124 -13.18 -7.79 -5.64
CA CYS A 124 -12.94 -8.65 -4.48
C CYS A 124 -12.78 -7.86 -3.19
N ALA A 125 -12.71 -6.54 -3.29
CA ALA A 125 -12.47 -5.61 -2.20
C ALA A 125 -11.15 -5.84 -1.45
N GLN A 126 -10.09 -6.27 -2.17
CA GLN A 126 -8.77 -6.61 -1.62
C GLN A 126 -7.63 -5.96 -2.40
N VAL A 127 -6.53 -5.71 -1.69
CA VAL A 127 -5.24 -5.29 -2.23
C VAL A 127 -4.16 -6.17 -1.62
N GLU A 128 -3.31 -6.75 -2.46
CA GLU A 128 -2.03 -7.34 -2.04
C GLU A 128 -0.93 -6.26 -2.19
N VAL A 129 -0.05 -6.14 -1.20
CA VAL A 129 1.10 -5.22 -1.24
C VAL A 129 2.40 -6.00 -1.20
N PHE A 130 3.37 -5.56 -2.00
CA PHE A 130 4.69 -6.16 -2.14
C PHE A 130 5.75 -5.06 -2.14
N GLY A 131 6.85 -5.30 -1.44
CA GLY A 131 7.97 -4.38 -1.31
C GLY A 131 8.62 -4.49 0.04
N GLU A 132 8.89 -3.37 0.69
CA GLU A 132 9.40 -3.34 2.07
C GLU A 132 8.42 -4.00 3.04
N VAL A 133 7.13 -3.83 2.77
CA VAL A 133 6.05 -4.50 3.49
C VAL A 133 5.33 -5.47 2.56
N GLN A 134 5.07 -6.67 3.05
CA GLN A 134 4.22 -7.63 2.36
C GLN A 134 2.96 -7.87 3.19
N GLY A 135 1.80 -7.94 2.53
CA GLY A 135 0.54 -8.19 3.20
C GLY A 135 -0.67 -7.87 2.34
N GLU A 136 -1.81 -7.81 3.00
CA GLU A 136 -3.10 -7.54 2.37
C GLU A 136 -3.86 -6.49 3.18
N PHE A 137 -4.68 -5.71 2.50
CA PHE A 137 -5.65 -4.82 3.14
C PHE A 137 -6.89 -4.68 2.26
N LEU A 138 -7.96 -4.14 2.84
CA LEU A 138 -9.24 -4.07 2.17
C LEU A 138 -9.45 -2.72 1.48
N ILE A 139 -10.26 -2.72 0.41
CA ILE A 139 -10.58 -1.54 -0.38
C ILE A 139 -12.03 -1.64 -0.87
N THR A 140 -12.71 -0.50 -1.11
CA THR A 140 -13.97 -0.50 -1.84
C THR A 140 -13.76 -0.30 -3.33
N GLY A 141 -14.79 -0.53 -4.13
CA GLY A 141 -14.78 -0.25 -5.58
C GLY A 141 -14.85 1.25 -5.93
N SER A 142 -14.91 2.18 -4.96
CA SER A 142 -15.19 3.60 -5.22
C SER A 142 -14.10 4.31 -6.06
N ALA A 143 -12.85 3.83 -6.01
CA ALA A 143 -11.76 4.39 -6.81
C ALA A 143 -11.70 3.84 -8.24
N ARG A 144 -12.36 2.72 -8.56
CA ARG A 144 -12.24 2.00 -9.84
C ARG A 144 -12.46 2.88 -11.04
N ALA A 145 -13.54 3.67 -11.06
CA ALA A 145 -13.90 4.51 -12.20
C ALA A 145 -12.81 5.53 -12.57
N LEU A 146 -12.11 6.08 -11.57
CA LEU A 146 -10.98 6.97 -11.79
C LEU A 146 -9.79 6.23 -12.42
N PHE A 147 -9.44 5.06 -11.90
CA PHE A 147 -8.35 4.22 -12.42
C PHE A 147 -8.62 3.82 -13.87
N ASP A 148 -9.82 3.32 -14.16
CA ASP A 148 -10.27 2.98 -15.51
C ASP A 148 -10.18 4.19 -16.46
N SER A 149 -10.58 5.37 -16.00
CA SER A 149 -10.55 6.61 -16.78
C SER A 149 -9.13 7.04 -17.14
N VAL A 150 -8.20 6.95 -16.21
CA VAL A 150 -6.79 7.31 -16.43
C VAL A 150 -6.15 6.34 -17.42
N LEU A 151 -6.34 5.02 -17.24
CA LEU A 151 -5.81 4.01 -18.15
C LEU A 151 -6.37 4.18 -19.58
N ARG A 152 -7.69 4.30 -19.73
CA ARG A 152 -8.31 4.53 -21.05
C ARG A 152 -7.87 5.83 -21.69
N GLY A 153 -7.77 6.91 -20.90
CA GLY A 153 -7.31 8.22 -21.38
C GLY A 153 -5.86 8.19 -21.89
N SER A 154 -5.07 7.22 -21.42
CA SER A 154 -3.71 6.95 -21.87
C SER A 154 -3.62 5.89 -22.97
N GLY A 155 -4.74 5.42 -23.51
CA GLY A 155 -4.79 4.40 -24.56
C GLY A 155 -4.48 2.98 -24.06
N ILE A 156 -4.48 2.74 -22.76
CA ILE A 156 -4.22 1.43 -22.17
C ILE A 156 -5.50 0.59 -22.17
N PRO A 157 -5.48 -0.64 -22.72
CA PRO A 157 -6.63 -1.52 -22.69
C PRO A 157 -6.94 -1.97 -21.26
N LEU A 158 -8.22 -2.07 -20.94
CA LEU A 158 -8.65 -2.70 -19.69
C LEU A 158 -8.93 -4.18 -19.95
N SER A 159 -8.76 -5.00 -18.89
CA SER A 159 -9.15 -6.39 -18.94
C SER A 159 -10.65 -6.53 -19.19
N ASP A 160 -11.02 -7.44 -20.06
CA ASP A 160 -12.41 -7.86 -20.25
C ASP A 160 -12.94 -8.50 -18.95
N ARG A 161 -14.24 -8.37 -18.73
CA ARG A 161 -14.92 -8.90 -17.54
C ARG A 161 -15.14 -10.39 -17.63
#